data_8b3187a9ff3447e4c2c44c09e9d09b79
#
_entry.id   8b3187a9ff3447e4c2c44c09e9d09b79
#
_cell.length_a   1.000
_cell.length_b   1.000
_cell.length_c   1.000
_cell.angle_alpha   90.00
_cell.angle_beta   90.00
_cell.angle_gamma   90.00
#
_symmetry.space_group_name_H-M   'P 1'
#
loop_
_entity.id
_entity.type
_entity.pdbx_description
1 polymer ?
#
loop_
_entity_poly.entity_id
_entity_poly.type
_entity_poly.pdbx_seq_one_letter_code
_entity_poly.pdbx_strand_id
1 'polypeptide(L)' 'MPSNHSKSEWIDLRSDTVTQPSAAMREAIANAPVGDDVYGEDPSINALQEKVAAIMGKEAALYVASGT' A
#
# COMPACT_ATOMS: atom_id res chain seq x y z
N MET A 1 -12.47 -13.05 10.77
CA MET A 1 -12.81 -12.62 11.10
C MET A 1 -13.39 -11.73 11.11
N PRO A 2 -13.84 -11.65 11.13
CA PRO A 2 -14.38 -10.81 11.02
C PRO A 2 -14.61 -9.83 11.51
N SER A 3 -14.76 -9.58 11.15
CA SER A 3 -14.79 -8.58 11.34
C SER A 3 -15.65 -7.99 12.24
N ASN A 4 -15.42 -8.22 13.32
CA ASN A 4 -16.04 -7.56 14.36
C ASN A 4 -15.77 -6.12 14.41
N HIS A 5 -14.69 -5.72 13.78
CA HIS A 5 -14.32 -4.32 13.77
C HIS A 5 -15.36 -3.46 13.13
N SER A 6 -16.02 -3.98 12.11
CA SER A 6 -17.02 -3.19 11.41
C SER A 6 -18.22 -2.88 12.28
N LYS A 7 -18.40 -3.64 13.36
CA LYS A 7 -19.51 -3.45 14.26
C LYS A 7 -19.11 -2.72 15.52
N SER A 8 -17.84 -2.44 15.65
CA SER A 8 -17.35 -1.75 16.83
C SER A 8 -17.63 -0.28 16.71
N GLU A 9 -17.99 0.32 17.81
CA GLU A 9 -18.14 1.77 17.86
C GLU A 9 -16.85 2.44 18.25
N TRP A 10 -15.77 1.67 18.32
CA TRP A 10 -14.50 2.15 18.80
C TRP A 10 -13.71 2.73 17.64
N ILE A 11 -12.99 3.79 17.91
CA ILE A 11 -11.94 4.27 17.03
C ILE A 11 -10.65 3.73 17.60
N ASP A 12 -10.01 2.82 16.87
CA ASP A 12 -8.82 2.13 17.35
C ASP A 12 -7.58 2.83 16.87
N LEU A 13 -6.88 3.48 17.78
CA LEU A 13 -5.67 4.22 17.47
C LEU A 13 -4.42 3.59 18.09
N ARG A 14 -4.50 2.29 18.44
CA ARG A 14 -3.38 1.61 19.10
C ARG A 14 -2.15 1.53 18.22
N SER A 15 -2.33 1.20 16.97
CA SER A 15 -1.21 0.96 16.07
C SER A 15 -1.71 0.90 14.63
N ASP A 16 -0.85 1.23 13.68
CA ASP A 16 -1.16 1.02 12.27
C ASP A 16 -1.38 -0.45 11.96
N THR A 17 -0.84 -1.35 12.77
CA THR A 17 -0.98 -2.78 12.53
C THR A 17 -2.40 -3.29 12.68
N VAL A 18 -3.31 -2.54 13.30
CA VAL A 18 -4.71 -2.94 13.40
C VAL A 18 -5.53 -2.53 12.18
N THR A 19 -4.95 -1.76 11.28
CA THR A 19 -5.67 -1.34 10.08
C THR A 19 -5.80 -2.51 9.11
N GLN A 20 -6.84 -2.44 8.29
CA GLN A 20 -7.09 -3.49 7.31
C GLN A 20 -7.33 -2.85 5.96
N PRO A 21 -6.96 -3.55 4.88
CA PRO A 21 -7.21 -3.01 3.55
C PRO A 21 -8.71 -2.98 3.24
N SER A 22 -9.14 -1.96 2.54
CA SER A 22 -10.51 -1.89 2.04
C SER A 22 -10.74 -2.95 0.97
N ALA A 23 -12.01 -3.14 0.59
CA ALA A 23 -12.33 -4.07 -0.49
C ALA A 23 -11.64 -3.66 -1.79
N ALA A 24 -11.59 -2.36 -2.07
CA ALA A 24 -10.92 -1.86 -3.26
C ALA A 24 -9.41 -2.15 -3.22
N MET A 25 -8.80 -2.01 -2.05
CA MET A 25 -7.38 -2.32 -1.89
C MET A 25 -7.11 -3.81 -2.10
N ARG A 26 -7.97 -4.67 -1.57
CA ARG A 26 -7.83 -6.12 -1.75
C ARG A 26 -7.94 -6.51 -3.22
N GLU A 27 -8.86 -5.89 -3.93
CA GLU A 27 -9.02 -6.15 -5.36
C GLU A 27 -7.79 -5.69 -6.13
N ALA A 28 -7.25 -4.52 -5.79
CA ALA A 28 -6.05 -4.00 -6.42
C ALA A 28 -4.87 -4.94 -6.20
N ILE A 29 -4.72 -5.47 -4.98
CA ILE A 29 -3.65 -6.43 -4.68
C ILE A 29 -3.80 -7.68 -5.54
N ALA A 30 -5.01 -8.20 -5.65
CA ALA A 30 -5.25 -9.44 -6.40
C ALA A 30 -4.96 -9.29 -7.88
N ASN A 31 -5.18 -8.11 -8.43
CA ASN A 31 -5.08 -7.88 -9.87
C ASN A 31 -3.85 -7.07 -10.28
N ALA A 32 -2.98 -6.72 -9.34
CA ALA A 32 -1.83 -5.89 -9.65
C ALA A 32 -0.87 -6.63 -10.58
N PRO A 33 -0.45 -5.99 -11.68
CA PRO A 33 0.62 -6.57 -12.48
C PRO A 33 1.93 -6.50 -11.72
N VAL A 34 2.76 -7.53 -11.87
CA VAL A 34 4.01 -7.63 -11.12
C VAL A 34 5.15 -7.97 -12.05
N GLY A 35 6.36 -7.70 -11.59
CA GLY A 35 7.58 -8.00 -12.31
C GLY A 35 8.76 -7.97 -11.36
N ASP A 36 9.96 -8.03 -11.91
CA ASP A 36 11.17 -8.10 -11.09
C ASP A 36 11.60 -6.69 -10.68
N ASP A 37 11.38 -6.35 -9.42
CA ASP A 37 11.68 -5.00 -8.93
C ASP A 37 13.19 -4.73 -8.90
N VAL A 38 14.01 -5.75 -8.74
CA VAL A 38 15.47 -5.58 -8.73
C VAL A 38 15.94 -4.99 -10.06
N TYR A 39 15.30 -5.40 -11.15
CA TYR A 39 15.62 -4.86 -12.47
C TYR A 39 14.72 -3.71 -12.89
N GLY A 40 13.89 -3.19 -11.96
CA GLY A 40 12.99 -2.10 -12.28
C GLY A 40 11.85 -2.48 -13.20
N GLU A 41 11.44 -3.75 -13.19
CA GLU A 41 10.44 -4.27 -14.12
C GLU A 41 9.08 -4.52 -13.48
N ASP A 42 8.90 -4.17 -12.22
CA ASP A 42 7.60 -4.32 -11.57
C ASP A 42 6.75 -3.08 -11.85
N PRO A 43 5.71 -3.19 -12.72
CA PRO A 43 4.94 -2.00 -13.10
C PRO A 43 4.16 -1.40 -11.94
N SER A 44 3.73 -2.21 -10.96
CA SER A 44 3.00 -1.68 -9.82
C SER A 44 3.89 -0.85 -8.91
N ILE A 45 5.12 -1.31 -8.66
CA ILE A 45 6.06 -0.54 -7.85
C ILE A 45 6.47 0.72 -8.58
N ASN A 46 6.74 0.64 -9.89
CA ASN A 46 7.10 1.81 -10.67
C ASN A 46 5.99 2.85 -10.63
N ALA A 47 4.74 2.42 -10.80
CA ALA A 47 3.60 3.33 -10.76
C ALA A 47 3.43 3.95 -9.37
N LEU A 48 3.64 3.17 -8.31
CA LEU A 48 3.55 3.67 -6.95
C LEU A 48 4.58 4.77 -6.71
N GLN A 49 5.82 4.53 -7.11
CA GLN A 49 6.89 5.50 -6.91
C GLN A 49 6.62 6.80 -7.66
N GLU A 50 6.14 6.71 -8.88
CA GLU A 50 5.80 7.89 -9.65
C GLU A 50 4.66 8.67 -9.02
N LYS A 51 3.64 7.97 -8.54
CA LYS A 51 2.49 8.61 -7.94
C LYS A 51 2.84 9.29 -6.62
N VAL A 52 3.65 8.64 -5.79
CA VAL A 52 4.06 9.22 -4.51
C VAL A 52 4.93 10.45 -4.76
N ALA A 53 5.85 10.39 -5.72
CA ALA A 53 6.68 11.53 -6.06
C ALA A 53 5.82 12.72 -6.48
N ALA A 54 4.79 12.48 -7.28
CA ALA A 54 3.89 13.54 -7.73
C ALA A 54 3.09 14.13 -6.57
N ILE A 55 2.56 13.27 -5.69
CA ILE A 55 1.76 13.71 -4.55
C ILE A 55 2.60 14.57 -3.61
N MET A 56 3.83 14.17 -3.38
CA MET A 56 4.71 14.85 -2.43
C MET A 56 5.46 16.02 -3.07
N GLY A 57 5.32 16.24 -4.37
CA GLY A 57 5.99 17.31 -5.07
C GLY A 57 7.48 17.12 -5.16
N LYS A 58 7.94 15.87 -5.27
CA LYS A 58 9.37 15.56 -5.34
C LYS A 58 9.70 15.01 -6.71
N GLU A 59 11.01 15.00 -7.06
CA GLU A 59 11.45 14.54 -8.35
C GLU A 59 11.33 13.03 -8.49
N ALA A 60 11.51 12.29 -7.40
CA ALA A 60 11.47 10.85 -7.41
C ALA A 60 11.10 10.29 -6.03
N ALA A 61 10.72 9.04 -6.00
CA ALA A 61 10.45 8.29 -4.79
C ALA A 61 10.97 6.88 -4.96
N LEU A 62 11.26 6.21 -3.85
CA LEU A 62 11.76 4.84 -3.86
C LEU A 62 11.02 4.02 -2.83
N TYR A 63 10.45 2.89 -3.27
CA TYR A 63 9.83 1.95 -2.37
C TYR A 63 10.88 0.97 -1.84
N VAL A 64 10.87 0.75 -0.53
CA VAL A 64 11.79 -0.17 0.11
C VAL A 64 11.01 -1.03 1.11
N ALA A 65 11.56 -2.19 1.44
CA ALA A 65 10.89 -3.12 2.33
C ALA A 65 10.82 -2.59 3.77
N SER A 66 11.77 -1.79 4.17
CA SER A 66 11.78 -1.18 5.50
C SER A 66 12.68 0.04 5.49
N GLY A 67 12.63 0.82 6.56
CA GLY A 67 13.50 1.98 6.71
C GLY A 67 14.96 1.62 6.96
N THR A 68 15.19 0.34 7.22
CA THR A 68 16.56 -0.11 7.40
C THR A 68 17.30 -0.14 6.08
#